data_9eab89d1f2a931a9db74e0dfc85c7022
#
_entry.id   9eab89d1f2a931a9db74e0dfc85c7022
#
_cell.length_a   1.000
_cell.length_b   1.000
_cell.length_c   1.000
_cell.angle_alpha   90.00
_cell.angle_beta   90.00
_cell.angle_gamma   90.00
#
_symmetry.space_group_name_H-M   'P 1'
#
loop_
_entity.id
_entity.type
_entity.pdbx_description
1 polymer ?
#
loop_
_entity_poly.entity_id
_entity_poly.type
_entity_poly.pdbx_seq_one_letter_code
_entity_poly.pdbx_strand_id
1 'polypeptide(L)'
;MNQKIKFPRSEKVYLPGTLFPELRVAMRKVEQVPSTNFIDGEKVLTPNPEVYVYDTSGPFSDPAVEVDLKKGLPRLREPWILKRGDVEQLSEITSEYGRMRRDDQSLDSLRFEHITLPYRALQGKCCTQMYYAKQGIITPEMEYVAIRENMNCAELGIETHITPEFVRQEIAAGRALLPANINHPEAEPMIIGRNFLVKINTNIGNSATTSGIEEEVEKALWSCKWGGDTLMDLSTGENIHETREWIIRNCPVPVGTVPIYQALEKVNGKVEDLTWEIYRDTLIRSEEHTSELQ
;
A
#
# COMPACT_ATOMS: atom_id res chain seq x y z
N MET A 1 -4.53 -6.81 19.18
CA MET A 1 -3.59 -5.87 19.85
C MET A 1 -3.82 -4.46 19.30
N ASN A 2 -4.24 -3.49 20.12
CA ASN A 2 -4.35 -2.09 19.70
C ASN A 2 -2.97 -1.43 19.80
N GLN A 3 -2.14 -1.57 18.79
CA GLN A 3 -0.83 -0.91 18.76
C GLN A 3 -0.94 0.45 18.08
N LYS A 4 -1.24 1.50 18.87
CA LYS A 4 -1.09 2.87 18.39
C LYS A 4 0.40 3.21 18.29
N ILE A 5 0.84 3.54 17.08
CA ILE A 5 2.19 4.06 16.84
C ILE A 5 2.25 5.51 17.30
N LYS A 6 3.20 5.82 18.17
CA LYS A 6 3.47 7.20 18.62
C LYS A 6 4.85 7.62 18.19
N PHE A 7 4.94 8.81 17.62
CA PHE A 7 6.20 9.44 17.26
C PHE A 7 6.43 10.68 18.14
N PRO A 8 7.59 10.82 18.82
CA PRO A 8 7.87 11.97 19.63
C PRO A 8 8.04 13.24 18.77
N ARG A 9 7.68 14.40 19.31
CA ARG A 9 7.84 15.71 18.67
C ARG A 9 7.30 15.79 17.23
N SER A 10 6.21 15.13 16.99
CA SER A 10 5.56 15.19 15.69
C SER A 10 4.07 14.90 15.82
N GLU A 11 3.31 15.42 14.89
CA GLU A 11 1.88 15.16 14.76
C GLU A 11 1.53 14.68 13.36
N LYS A 12 0.46 13.89 13.26
CA LYS A 12 -0.11 13.51 11.98
C LYS A 12 -1.02 14.63 11.50
N VAL A 13 -0.78 15.07 10.27
CA VAL A 13 -1.60 16.08 9.59
C VAL A 13 -2.01 15.57 8.22
N TYR A 14 -3.07 16.14 7.66
CA TYR A 14 -3.58 15.75 6.36
C TYR A 14 -3.62 16.94 5.42
N LEU A 15 -3.03 16.77 4.23
CA LEU A 15 -3.09 17.77 3.18
C LEU A 15 -4.26 17.42 2.23
N PRO A 16 -5.13 18.40 1.90
CA PRO A 16 -6.25 18.20 0.98
C PRO A 16 -5.78 18.21 -0.48
N GLY A 17 -6.57 17.60 -1.38
CA GLY A 17 -6.40 17.77 -2.81
C GLY A 17 -6.95 19.11 -3.32
N THR A 18 -6.51 19.48 -4.50
CA THR A 18 -7.02 20.67 -5.24
C THR A 18 -8.04 20.25 -6.30
N LEU A 19 -7.72 19.21 -7.07
CA LEU A 19 -8.62 18.63 -8.06
C LEU A 19 -9.68 17.72 -7.40
N PHE A 20 -9.28 17.03 -6.34
CA PHE A 20 -10.11 16.14 -5.54
C PHE A 20 -10.07 16.58 -4.07
N PRO A 21 -10.92 17.55 -3.66
CA PRO A 21 -10.89 18.14 -2.32
C PRO A 21 -11.13 17.14 -1.17
N GLU A 22 -11.72 15.99 -1.50
CA GLU A 22 -11.94 14.89 -0.55
C GLU A 22 -10.66 14.13 -0.16
N LEU A 23 -9.55 14.34 -0.87
CA LEU A 23 -8.28 13.70 -0.56
C LEU A 23 -7.75 14.15 0.80
N ARG A 24 -7.14 13.21 1.50
CA ARG A 24 -6.46 13.43 2.78
C ARG A 24 -5.11 12.74 2.73
N VAL A 25 -4.09 13.46 2.27
CA VAL A 25 -2.73 12.91 2.16
C VAL A 25 -2.03 13.01 3.50
N ALA A 26 -1.67 11.87 4.07
CA ALA A 26 -1.11 11.76 5.41
C ALA A 26 0.34 12.25 5.45
N MET A 27 0.62 13.27 6.26
CA MET A 27 1.95 13.79 6.53
C MET A 27 2.27 13.70 8.01
N ARG A 28 3.54 13.60 8.32
CA ARG A 28 4.10 13.75 9.66
C ARG A 28 4.76 15.12 9.74
N LYS A 29 4.15 16.05 10.46
CA LYS A 29 4.71 17.36 10.79
C LYS A 29 5.66 17.19 11.97
N VAL A 30 6.93 17.43 11.75
CA VAL A 30 8.01 17.21 12.72
C VAL A 30 8.55 18.54 13.23
N GLU A 31 8.54 18.75 14.54
CA GLU A 31 9.16 19.89 15.20
C GLU A 31 10.68 19.76 15.21
N GLN A 32 11.37 20.81 14.77
CA GLN A 32 12.82 20.89 14.83
C GLN A 32 13.30 21.59 16.08
N VAL A 33 14.43 21.14 16.64
CA VAL A 33 15.11 21.85 17.72
C VAL A 33 15.71 23.14 17.18
N PRO A 34 15.57 24.29 17.87
CA PRO A 34 16.20 25.54 17.46
C PRO A 34 17.71 25.41 17.26
N SER A 35 18.23 26.02 16.23
CA SER A 35 19.67 26.12 16.00
C SER A 35 20.29 27.08 17.01
N THR A 36 21.49 26.71 17.52
CA THR A 36 22.28 27.61 18.37
C THR A 36 23.27 28.38 17.51
N ASN A 37 23.14 29.69 17.47
CA ASN A 37 24.05 30.59 16.80
C ASN A 37 24.79 31.45 17.85
N PHE A 38 25.98 31.95 17.51
CA PHE A 38 26.69 32.92 18.32
C PHE A 38 26.79 34.22 17.51
N ILE A 39 26.17 35.28 18.02
CA ILE A 39 26.19 36.61 17.41
C ILE A 39 26.84 37.54 18.43
N ASP A 40 27.93 38.19 18.06
CA ASP A 40 28.72 39.07 18.93
C ASP A 40 29.16 38.42 20.26
N GLY A 41 29.39 37.10 20.24
CA GLY A 41 29.79 36.30 21.41
C GLY A 41 28.62 35.85 22.30
N GLU A 42 27.40 36.26 22.00
CA GLU A 42 26.21 35.82 22.74
C GLU A 42 25.53 34.60 22.05
N LYS A 43 25.03 33.68 22.86
CA LYS A 43 24.29 32.52 22.40
C LYS A 43 22.87 32.93 22.02
N VAL A 44 22.54 32.81 20.73
CA VAL A 44 21.19 33.07 20.18
C VAL A 44 20.57 31.79 19.70
N LEU A 45 19.34 31.52 20.14
CA LEU A 45 18.54 30.41 19.65
C LEU A 45 17.65 30.88 18.48
N THR A 46 17.86 30.29 17.31
CA THR A 46 17.06 30.57 16.11
C THR A 46 16.09 29.44 15.88
N PRO A 47 14.76 29.66 15.85
CA PRO A 47 13.78 28.63 15.51
C PRO A 47 14.03 28.08 14.11
N ASN A 48 13.90 26.76 13.96
CA ASN A 48 13.92 26.11 12.66
C ASN A 48 12.48 25.87 12.18
N PRO A 49 12.22 25.90 10.87
CA PRO A 49 10.90 25.57 10.32
C PRO A 49 10.56 24.11 10.61
N GLU A 50 9.28 23.81 10.69
CA GLU A 50 8.79 22.43 10.78
C GLU A 50 9.08 21.68 9.49
N VAL A 51 9.30 20.36 9.60
CA VAL A 51 9.56 19.47 8.45
C VAL A 51 8.37 18.54 8.26
N TYR A 52 7.89 18.47 7.03
CA TYR A 52 6.83 17.57 6.65
C TYR A 52 7.41 16.38 5.90
N VAL A 53 7.10 15.18 6.35
CA VAL A 53 7.47 13.92 5.68
C VAL A 53 6.23 13.07 5.49
N TYR A 54 6.19 12.27 4.44
CA TYR A 54 5.08 11.36 4.24
C TYR A 54 5.02 10.31 5.36
N ASP A 55 3.82 10.07 5.89
CA ASP A 55 3.61 9.12 6.99
C ASP A 55 3.14 7.77 6.48
N THR A 56 4.07 6.86 6.22
CA THR A 56 3.81 5.50 5.71
C THR A 56 3.06 4.61 6.70
N SER A 57 2.93 5.02 7.96
CA SER A 57 2.24 4.21 8.98
C SER A 57 0.71 4.19 8.83
N GLY A 58 0.15 4.94 7.88
CA GLY A 58 -1.28 4.96 7.61
C GLY A 58 -2.12 5.23 8.87
N PRO A 59 -3.26 4.54 9.03
CA PRO A 59 -4.15 4.73 10.18
C PRO A 59 -3.55 4.38 11.54
N PHE A 60 -2.46 3.59 11.60
CA PHE A 60 -1.88 3.14 12.87
C PHE A 60 -1.34 4.28 13.75
N SER A 61 -0.93 5.38 13.16
CA SER A 61 -0.45 6.55 13.89
C SER A 61 -1.48 7.68 14.01
N ASP A 62 -2.69 7.51 13.48
CA ASP A 62 -3.76 8.48 13.59
C ASP A 62 -4.47 8.34 14.94
N PRO A 63 -4.42 9.36 15.82
CA PRO A 63 -5.11 9.28 17.12
C PRO A 63 -6.63 9.24 17.00
N ALA A 64 -7.19 9.69 15.88
CA ALA A 64 -8.64 9.70 15.63
C ALA A 64 -9.19 8.37 15.10
N VAL A 65 -8.32 7.45 14.64
CA VAL A 65 -8.71 6.16 14.08
C VAL A 65 -8.41 5.04 15.06
N GLU A 66 -9.41 4.24 15.38
CA GLU A 66 -9.23 2.99 16.10
C GLU A 66 -9.01 1.86 15.08
N VAL A 67 -7.83 1.21 15.15
CA VAL A 67 -7.47 0.10 14.26
C VAL A 67 -7.73 -1.21 14.98
N ASP A 68 -8.55 -2.07 14.38
CA ASP A 68 -8.78 -3.45 14.78
C ASP A 68 -8.20 -4.37 13.69
N LEU A 69 -7.11 -5.05 13.99
CA LEU A 69 -6.44 -5.93 13.01
C LEU A 69 -7.34 -7.05 12.48
N LYS A 70 -8.36 -7.47 13.24
CA LYS A 70 -9.32 -8.49 12.79
C LYS A 70 -10.29 -7.95 11.76
N LYS A 71 -10.56 -6.65 11.77
CA LYS A 71 -11.44 -5.98 10.80
C LYS A 71 -10.68 -5.43 9.61
N GLY A 72 -9.37 -5.26 9.74
CA GLY A 72 -8.52 -4.64 8.74
C GLY A 72 -8.60 -3.10 8.74
N LEU A 73 -7.86 -2.50 7.84
CA LEU A 73 -7.80 -1.05 7.66
C LEU A 73 -9.02 -0.50 6.91
N PRO A 74 -9.33 0.80 7.06
CA PRO A 74 -10.32 1.46 6.23
C PRO A 74 -9.97 1.35 4.74
N ARG A 75 -10.95 1.10 3.91
CA ARG A 75 -10.81 0.93 2.44
C ARG A 75 -10.75 2.29 1.75
N LEU A 76 -9.63 3.00 1.93
CA LEU A 76 -9.43 4.40 1.53
C LEU A 76 -9.79 4.68 0.06
N ARG A 77 -9.36 3.81 -0.87
CA ARG A 77 -9.52 4.02 -2.31
C ARG A 77 -10.82 3.46 -2.89
N GLU A 78 -11.58 2.69 -2.12
CA GLU A 78 -12.81 2.06 -2.62
C GLU A 78 -13.82 3.07 -3.18
N PRO A 79 -14.12 4.21 -2.51
CA PRO A 79 -15.01 5.21 -3.06
C PRO A 79 -14.53 5.79 -4.41
N TRP A 80 -13.20 5.95 -4.57
CA TRP A 80 -12.63 6.44 -5.83
C TRP A 80 -12.74 5.41 -6.96
N ILE A 81 -12.49 4.13 -6.62
CA ILE A 81 -12.62 3.00 -7.54
C ILE A 81 -14.07 2.89 -8.04
N LEU A 82 -15.04 2.88 -7.14
CA LEU A 82 -16.45 2.74 -7.47
C LEU A 82 -17.00 3.95 -8.26
N LYS A 83 -16.56 5.17 -7.94
CA LYS A 83 -16.97 6.40 -8.62
C LYS A 83 -16.61 6.41 -10.10
N ARG A 84 -15.57 5.67 -10.53
CA ARG A 84 -15.18 5.55 -11.94
C ARG A 84 -16.18 4.74 -12.78
N GLY A 85 -16.95 3.84 -12.18
CA GLY A 85 -18.02 3.09 -12.86
C GLY A 85 -17.51 2.10 -13.92
N ASP A 86 -16.30 1.62 -13.77
CA ASP A 86 -15.64 0.71 -14.73
C ASP A 86 -15.28 -0.65 -14.13
N VAL A 87 -15.72 -0.89 -12.90
CA VAL A 87 -15.54 -2.16 -12.18
C VAL A 87 -16.87 -2.76 -11.74
N GLU A 88 -16.89 -4.07 -11.57
CA GLU A 88 -17.98 -4.82 -10.94
C GLU A 88 -17.44 -5.68 -9.82
N GLN A 89 -18.23 -5.89 -8.77
CA GLN A 89 -17.89 -6.86 -7.74
C GLN A 89 -18.27 -8.27 -8.22
N LEU A 90 -17.36 -9.23 -8.07
CA LEU A 90 -17.62 -10.62 -8.37
C LEU A 90 -18.61 -11.21 -7.37
N SER A 91 -19.42 -12.17 -7.82
CA SER A 91 -20.33 -12.94 -6.96
C SER A 91 -19.61 -14.03 -6.17
N GLU A 92 -18.41 -14.41 -6.60
CA GLU A 92 -17.58 -15.45 -5.97
C GLU A 92 -16.10 -15.28 -6.33
N ILE A 93 -15.23 -15.98 -5.61
CA ILE A 93 -13.80 -16.13 -5.96
C ILE A 93 -13.70 -17.03 -7.20
N THR A 94 -12.92 -16.62 -8.22
CA THR A 94 -12.81 -17.36 -9.47
C THR A 94 -11.64 -18.34 -9.51
N SER A 95 -10.59 -18.13 -8.71
CA SER A 95 -9.49 -19.08 -8.61
C SER A 95 -9.93 -20.39 -7.94
N GLU A 96 -9.50 -21.51 -8.48
CA GLU A 96 -9.81 -22.85 -7.95
C GLU A 96 -9.20 -23.04 -6.56
N TYR A 97 -7.94 -22.65 -6.40
CA TYR A 97 -7.25 -22.71 -5.11
C TYR A 97 -7.91 -21.83 -4.05
N GLY A 98 -8.33 -20.62 -4.40
CA GLY A 98 -9.02 -19.75 -3.47
C GLY A 98 -10.34 -20.33 -2.97
N ARG A 99 -11.10 -20.99 -3.85
CA ARG A 99 -12.33 -21.72 -3.45
C ARG A 99 -12.03 -22.89 -2.55
N MET A 100 -11.05 -23.73 -2.91
CA MET A 100 -10.62 -24.87 -2.12
C MET A 100 -10.21 -24.45 -0.69
N ARG A 101 -9.37 -23.41 -0.58
CA ARG A 101 -8.93 -22.88 0.72
C ARG A 101 -10.10 -22.35 1.53
N ARG A 102 -11.05 -21.66 0.90
CA ARG A 102 -12.25 -21.11 1.58
C ARG A 102 -13.16 -22.21 2.11
N ASP A 103 -13.28 -23.32 1.40
CA ASP A 103 -14.19 -24.41 1.75
C ASP A 103 -13.60 -25.40 2.77
N ASP A 104 -12.29 -25.32 3.06
CA ASP A 104 -11.59 -26.16 4.03
C ASP A 104 -11.78 -25.66 5.45
N GLN A 105 -12.64 -26.31 6.20
CA GLN A 105 -12.98 -25.96 7.59
C GLN A 105 -11.79 -26.04 8.56
N SER A 106 -10.75 -26.81 8.25
CA SER A 106 -9.55 -26.88 9.10
C SER A 106 -8.79 -25.56 9.19
N LEU A 107 -9.02 -24.65 8.23
CA LEU A 107 -8.38 -23.35 8.12
C LEU A 107 -9.19 -22.21 8.75
N ASP A 108 -10.37 -22.50 9.33
CA ASP A 108 -11.25 -21.45 9.86
C ASP A 108 -10.58 -20.54 10.90
N SER A 109 -9.70 -21.11 11.74
CA SER A 109 -8.96 -20.35 12.75
C SER A 109 -7.86 -19.44 12.19
N LEU A 110 -7.45 -19.67 10.95
CA LEU A 110 -6.38 -18.92 10.27
C LEU A 110 -6.94 -17.84 9.34
N ARG A 111 -8.22 -17.92 8.97
CA ARG A 111 -8.81 -17.00 7.99
C ARG A 111 -8.99 -15.60 8.54
N PHE A 112 -8.83 -14.64 7.65
CA PHE A 112 -9.30 -13.30 7.88
C PHE A 112 -10.83 -13.26 7.71
N GLU A 113 -11.56 -12.86 8.75
CA GLU A 113 -13.03 -13.00 8.80
C GLU A 113 -13.77 -12.00 7.88
N HIS A 114 -13.18 -10.82 7.65
CA HIS A 114 -13.84 -9.71 6.95
C HIS A 114 -13.39 -9.58 5.49
N ILE A 115 -13.34 -10.70 4.77
CA ILE A 115 -12.98 -10.71 3.34
C ILE A 115 -14.12 -10.13 2.51
N THR A 116 -13.80 -9.17 1.66
CA THR A 116 -14.72 -8.66 0.65
C THR A 116 -14.48 -9.41 -0.67
N LEU A 117 -15.57 -9.76 -1.37
CA LEU A 117 -15.44 -10.35 -2.71
C LEU A 117 -14.73 -9.38 -3.66
N PRO A 118 -13.85 -9.90 -4.53
CA PRO A 118 -12.99 -9.08 -5.37
C PRO A 118 -13.78 -8.28 -6.42
N TYR A 119 -13.19 -7.17 -6.82
CA TYR A 119 -13.61 -6.40 -7.98
C TYR A 119 -12.84 -6.85 -9.23
N ARG A 120 -13.45 -6.70 -10.38
CA ARG A 120 -12.77 -6.79 -11.69
C ARG A 120 -13.26 -5.67 -12.61
N ALA A 121 -12.51 -5.40 -13.67
CA ALA A 121 -12.98 -4.49 -14.71
C ALA A 121 -14.21 -5.04 -15.40
N LEU A 122 -15.18 -4.16 -15.69
CA LEU A 122 -16.33 -4.50 -16.54
C LEU A 122 -15.87 -4.97 -17.91
N GLN A 123 -16.66 -5.82 -18.56
CA GLN A 123 -16.34 -6.32 -19.89
C GLN A 123 -16.05 -5.18 -20.87
N GLY A 124 -14.88 -5.23 -21.51
CA GLY A 124 -14.43 -4.20 -22.46
C GLY A 124 -13.90 -2.92 -21.81
N LYS A 125 -13.82 -2.85 -20.48
CA LYS A 125 -13.20 -1.75 -19.72
C LYS A 125 -11.82 -2.13 -19.20
N CYS A 126 -11.04 -1.11 -18.81
CA CYS A 126 -9.75 -1.29 -18.16
C CYS A 126 -9.68 -0.31 -16.98
N CYS A 127 -9.25 -0.80 -15.83
CA CYS A 127 -9.21 -0.03 -14.58
C CYS A 127 -7.77 0.24 -14.08
N THR A 128 -6.76 0.12 -14.97
CA THR A 128 -5.37 0.37 -14.60
C THR A 128 -5.02 1.86 -14.65
N GLN A 129 -4.12 2.31 -13.77
CA GLN A 129 -3.64 3.69 -13.76
C GLN A 129 -2.98 4.08 -15.10
N MET A 130 -2.27 3.14 -15.75
CA MET A 130 -1.70 3.32 -17.08
C MET A 130 -2.78 3.61 -18.13
N TYR A 131 -3.90 2.90 -18.10
CA TYR A 131 -5.01 3.13 -19.01
C TYR A 131 -5.58 4.54 -18.85
N TYR A 132 -5.91 4.94 -17.61
CA TYR A 132 -6.42 6.30 -17.37
C TYR A 132 -5.43 7.37 -17.80
N ALA A 133 -4.16 7.18 -17.49
CA ALA A 133 -3.10 8.13 -17.87
C ALA A 133 -3.03 8.31 -19.40
N LYS A 134 -3.10 7.22 -20.17
CA LYS A 134 -3.11 7.27 -21.64
C LYS A 134 -4.38 7.89 -22.23
N GLN A 135 -5.49 7.82 -21.50
CA GLN A 135 -6.74 8.52 -21.89
C GLN A 135 -6.75 10.01 -21.51
N GLY A 136 -5.68 10.53 -20.92
CA GLY A 136 -5.62 11.91 -20.44
C GLY A 136 -6.38 12.15 -19.12
N ILE A 137 -6.76 11.08 -18.41
CA ILE A 137 -7.53 11.17 -17.16
C ILE A 137 -6.58 11.23 -15.98
N ILE A 138 -6.71 12.29 -15.18
CA ILE A 138 -6.07 12.39 -13.87
C ILE A 138 -6.98 11.70 -12.85
N THR A 139 -6.43 10.74 -12.10
CA THR A 139 -7.15 10.03 -11.04
C THR A 139 -6.86 10.64 -9.66
N PRO A 140 -7.71 10.39 -8.64
CA PRO A 140 -7.41 10.77 -7.26
C PRO A 140 -6.06 10.25 -6.78
N GLU A 141 -5.69 9.04 -7.20
CA GLU A 141 -4.40 8.43 -6.88
C GLU A 141 -3.22 9.24 -7.44
N MET A 142 -3.35 9.83 -8.64
CA MET A 142 -2.29 10.65 -9.23
C MET A 142 -2.12 12.00 -8.51
N GLU A 143 -3.21 12.64 -8.07
CA GLU A 143 -3.11 13.86 -7.25
C GLU A 143 -2.56 13.55 -5.86
N TYR A 144 -2.99 12.45 -5.24
CA TYR A 144 -2.45 12.00 -3.95
C TYR A 144 -0.93 11.86 -4.02
N VAL A 145 -0.43 11.22 -5.09
CA VAL A 145 1.02 11.07 -5.34
C VAL A 145 1.69 12.41 -5.51
N ALA A 146 1.13 13.35 -6.28
CA ALA A 146 1.73 14.67 -6.49
C ALA A 146 1.91 15.42 -5.17
N ILE A 147 0.90 15.39 -4.29
CA ILE A 147 0.98 16.01 -2.96
C ILE A 147 2.05 15.32 -2.12
N ARG A 148 2.09 13.98 -2.13
CA ARG A 148 3.08 13.18 -1.39
C ARG A 148 4.51 13.50 -1.82
N GLU A 149 4.78 13.62 -3.12
CA GLU A 149 6.13 13.85 -3.66
C GLU A 149 6.65 15.27 -3.38
N ASN A 150 5.77 16.24 -3.17
CA ASN A 150 6.16 17.63 -2.91
C ASN A 150 6.49 17.92 -1.44
N MET A 151 6.13 17.05 -0.50
CA MET A 151 6.41 17.15 0.95
C MET A 151 6.58 18.60 1.49
N ASN A 152 7.84 19.03 1.67
CA ASN A 152 8.20 20.34 2.29
C ASN A 152 8.29 21.52 1.31
N CYS A 153 7.89 21.36 0.06
CA CYS A 153 8.11 22.39 -0.96
C CYS A 153 7.43 23.73 -0.56
N ALA A 154 6.22 23.68 -0.04
CA ALA A 154 5.48 24.87 0.36
C ALA A 154 6.13 25.58 1.56
N GLU A 155 6.54 24.83 2.59
CA GLU A 155 7.13 25.33 3.83
C GLU A 155 8.53 25.92 3.60
N LEU A 156 9.26 25.38 2.63
CA LEU A 156 10.58 25.86 2.26
C LEU A 156 10.56 26.94 1.17
N GLY A 157 9.38 27.33 0.69
CA GLY A 157 9.23 28.29 -0.41
C GLY A 157 9.78 27.79 -1.74
N ILE A 158 9.86 26.47 -1.92
CA ILE A 158 10.29 25.84 -3.16
C ILE A 158 9.07 25.69 -4.07
N GLU A 159 9.19 26.17 -5.30
CA GLU A 159 8.13 26.00 -6.28
C GLU A 159 7.84 24.53 -6.52
N THR A 160 6.57 24.16 -6.36
CA THR A 160 6.09 22.80 -6.55
C THR A 160 6.23 22.40 -8.03
N HIS A 161 7.03 21.39 -8.34
CA HIS A 161 7.26 20.94 -9.72
C HIS A 161 6.56 19.61 -10.06
N ILE A 162 6.17 18.82 -9.05
CA ILE A 162 5.40 17.58 -9.26
C ILE A 162 3.92 17.91 -9.23
N THR A 163 3.30 18.00 -10.42
CA THR A 163 1.86 18.25 -10.57
C THR A 163 1.13 16.94 -10.86
N PRO A 164 -0.20 16.85 -10.61
CA PRO A 164 -1.00 15.68 -11.01
C PRO A 164 -0.89 15.36 -12.51
N GLU A 165 -0.79 16.38 -13.36
CA GLU A 165 -0.59 16.20 -14.81
C GLU A 165 0.81 15.65 -15.11
N PHE A 166 1.85 16.08 -14.41
CA PHE A 166 3.20 15.51 -14.54
C PHE A 166 3.19 14.02 -14.17
N VAL A 167 2.55 13.65 -13.06
CA VAL A 167 2.38 12.24 -12.64
C VAL A 167 1.68 11.44 -13.75
N ARG A 168 0.57 11.97 -14.30
CA ARG A 168 -0.16 11.33 -15.39
C ARG A 168 0.74 11.11 -16.63
N GLN A 169 1.51 12.11 -17.02
CA GLN A 169 2.39 12.04 -18.20
C GLN A 169 3.49 11.00 -18.01
N GLU A 170 4.11 10.93 -16.84
CA GLU A 170 5.15 9.94 -16.54
C GLU A 170 4.61 8.50 -16.58
N ILE A 171 3.39 8.28 -16.06
CA ILE A 171 2.71 6.98 -16.14
C ILE A 171 2.35 6.66 -17.60
N ALA A 172 1.74 7.60 -18.33
CA ALA A 172 1.34 7.39 -19.72
C ALA A 172 2.52 7.05 -20.64
N ALA A 173 3.67 7.63 -20.36
CA ALA A 173 4.93 7.38 -21.09
C ALA A 173 5.66 6.09 -20.65
N GLY A 174 5.16 5.39 -19.62
CA GLY A 174 5.80 4.18 -19.10
C GLY A 174 7.11 4.43 -18.35
N ARG A 175 7.35 5.66 -17.87
CA ARG A 175 8.53 6.02 -17.09
C ARG A 175 8.31 5.95 -15.59
N ALA A 176 7.06 5.77 -15.18
CA ALA A 176 6.67 5.59 -13.78
C ALA A 176 5.55 4.55 -13.64
N LEU A 177 5.54 3.85 -12.51
CA LEU A 177 4.51 2.90 -12.11
C LEU A 177 3.83 3.42 -10.84
N LEU A 178 2.49 3.50 -10.86
CA LEU A 178 1.66 3.76 -9.70
C LEU A 178 0.91 2.46 -9.37
N PRO A 179 1.42 1.67 -8.38
CA PRO A 179 0.74 0.46 -7.93
C PRO A 179 -0.57 0.84 -7.24
N ALA A 180 -1.68 0.30 -7.73
CA ALA A 180 -3.00 0.65 -7.22
C ALA A 180 -4.03 -0.46 -7.51
N ASN A 181 -3.72 -1.70 -7.08
CA ASN A 181 -4.65 -2.81 -7.22
C ASN A 181 -6.03 -2.45 -6.63
N ILE A 182 -7.08 -2.66 -7.40
CA ILE A 182 -8.47 -2.37 -6.98
C ILE A 182 -8.93 -3.27 -5.83
N ASN A 183 -8.28 -4.42 -5.64
CA ASN A 183 -8.56 -5.37 -4.57
C ASN A 183 -7.69 -5.16 -3.31
N HIS A 184 -6.85 -4.14 -3.32
CA HIS A 184 -6.14 -3.63 -2.15
C HIS A 184 -6.49 -2.14 -1.91
N PRO A 185 -7.75 -1.79 -1.70
CA PRO A 185 -8.18 -0.41 -1.57
C PRO A 185 -7.73 0.27 -0.27
N GLU A 186 -7.19 -0.49 0.68
CA GLU A 186 -6.58 0.00 1.92
C GLU A 186 -5.23 0.70 1.68
N ALA A 187 -4.52 0.34 0.61
CA ALA A 187 -3.22 0.92 0.30
C ALA A 187 -3.32 2.38 -0.12
N GLU A 188 -2.50 3.21 0.50
CA GLU A 188 -2.32 4.60 0.14
C GLU A 188 -1.48 4.73 -1.15
N PRO A 189 -1.83 5.64 -2.07
CA PRO A 189 -1.12 5.77 -3.34
C PRO A 189 0.35 6.15 -3.19
N MET A 190 1.20 5.54 -4.01
CA MET A 190 2.61 5.88 -4.15
C MET A 190 3.04 5.68 -5.61
N ILE A 191 4.20 6.17 -5.97
CA ILE A 191 4.74 6.05 -7.33
C ILE A 191 6.20 5.63 -7.29
N ILE A 192 6.59 4.81 -8.25
CA ILE A 192 7.97 4.41 -8.50
C ILE A 192 8.36 4.92 -9.88
N GLY A 193 9.41 5.72 -9.96
CA GLY A 193 9.88 6.26 -11.22
C GLY A 193 11.10 7.15 -11.04
N ARG A 194 11.87 7.30 -12.12
CA ARG A 194 13.16 8.02 -12.10
C ARG A 194 13.03 9.48 -11.65
N ASN A 195 11.89 10.12 -11.92
CA ASN A 195 11.66 11.54 -11.65
C ASN A 195 10.94 11.78 -10.32
N PHE A 196 10.86 10.77 -9.45
CA PHE A 196 10.20 10.81 -8.15
C PHE A 196 11.19 10.46 -7.03
N LEU A 197 10.81 10.76 -5.80
CA LEU A 197 11.61 10.42 -4.62
C LEU A 197 11.86 8.91 -4.55
N VAL A 198 13.01 8.52 -4.04
CA VAL A 198 13.36 7.11 -3.80
C VAL A 198 12.38 6.50 -2.79
N LYS A 199 11.94 5.29 -3.08
CA LYS A 199 11.03 4.52 -2.21
C LYS A 199 11.79 3.36 -1.55
N ILE A 200 11.46 3.11 -0.30
CA ILE A 200 12.03 2.01 0.48
C ILE A 200 11.12 0.79 0.35
N ASN A 201 11.65 -0.27 -0.24
CA ASN A 201 11.00 -1.57 -0.23
C ASN A 201 11.50 -2.39 0.94
N THR A 202 10.58 -2.91 1.75
CA THR A 202 10.88 -3.77 2.90
C THR A 202 10.44 -5.19 2.62
N ASN A 203 11.16 -6.16 3.19
CA ASN A 203 10.89 -7.57 2.97
C ASN A 203 10.43 -8.23 4.26
N ILE A 204 9.36 -9.03 4.17
CA ILE A 204 8.89 -9.96 5.20
C ILE A 204 8.64 -11.33 4.57
N GLY A 205 8.23 -12.29 5.36
CA GLY A 205 7.83 -13.61 4.87
C GLY A 205 8.07 -14.70 5.90
N ASN A 206 7.12 -15.62 5.99
CA ASN A 206 7.26 -16.81 6.79
C ASN A 206 8.12 -17.86 6.06
N SER A 207 8.66 -18.79 6.83
CA SER A 207 9.38 -19.98 6.32
C SER A 207 8.90 -21.24 7.02
N ALA A 208 9.33 -22.38 6.56
CA ALA A 208 8.98 -23.68 7.18
C ALA A 208 9.40 -23.80 8.66
N THR A 209 10.30 -22.93 9.12
CA THR A 209 10.89 -23.00 10.48
C THR A 209 10.56 -21.82 11.35
N THR A 210 10.01 -20.73 10.81
CA THR A 210 9.82 -19.47 11.56
C THR A 210 8.57 -18.72 11.11
N SER A 211 7.98 -18.06 12.08
CA SER A 211 6.90 -17.08 12.08
C SER A 211 5.52 -17.57 11.58
N GLY A 212 4.54 -17.20 12.37
CA GLY A 212 3.12 -17.37 12.06
C GLY A 212 2.50 -16.07 11.50
N ILE A 213 1.18 -16.10 11.26
CA ILE A 213 0.40 -14.99 10.70
C ILE A 213 0.55 -13.71 11.55
N GLU A 214 0.43 -13.82 12.88
CA GLU A 214 0.51 -12.66 13.78
C GLU A 214 1.87 -11.97 13.71
N GLU A 215 2.96 -12.75 13.64
CA GLU A 215 4.32 -12.22 13.55
C GLU A 215 4.57 -11.54 12.20
N GLU A 216 4.02 -12.07 11.10
CA GLU A 216 4.13 -11.45 9.78
C GLU A 216 3.37 -10.13 9.71
N VAL A 217 2.18 -10.06 10.29
CA VAL A 217 1.41 -8.79 10.42
C VAL A 217 2.19 -7.79 11.27
N GLU A 218 2.79 -8.22 12.39
CA GLU A 218 3.61 -7.33 13.23
C GLU A 218 4.82 -6.78 12.47
N LYS A 219 5.53 -7.61 11.69
CA LYS A 219 6.64 -7.17 10.84
C LYS A 219 6.17 -6.16 9.78
N ALA A 220 5.00 -6.38 9.18
CA ALA A 220 4.42 -5.43 8.23
C ALA A 220 4.15 -4.07 8.89
N LEU A 221 3.57 -4.05 10.11
CA LEU A 221 3.36 -2.83 10.88
C LEU A 221 4.67 -2.11 11.20
N TRP A 222 5.70 -2.85 11.62
CA TRP A 222 7.04 -2.31 11.87
C TRP A 222 7.65 -1.69 10.62
N SER A 223 7.50 -2.35 9.47
CA SER A 223 7.93 -1.83 8.18
C SER A 223 7.31 -0.45 7.90
N CYS A 224 5.98 -0.37 7.95
CA CYS A 224 5.25 0.88 7.73
C CYS A 224 5.63 1.97 8.74
N LYS A 225 5.82 1.60 10.01
CA LYS A 225 6.25 2.52 11.08
C LYS A 225 7.59 3.18 10.78
N TRP A 226 8.52 2.43 10.19
CA TRP A 226 9.89 2.89 9.94
C TRP A 226 10.12 3.41 8.53
N GLY A 227 9.07 3.74 7.79
CA GLY A 227 9.16 4.42 6.52
C GLY A 227 9.24 3.50 5.31
N GLY A 228 8.83 2.24 5.43
CA GLY A 228 8.66 1.35 4.28
C GLY A 228 7.54 1.87 3.37
N ASP A 229 7.88 2.20 2.13
CA ASP A 229 6.94 2.69 1.12
C ASP A 229 6.22 1.56 0.40
N THR A 230 6.85 0.39 0.34
CA THR A 230 6.30 -0.87 -0.17
C THR A 230 6.72 -2.03 0.73
N LEU A 231 5.92 -3.07 0.71
CA LEU A 231 6.17 -4.31 1.43
C LEU A 231 6.28 -5.46 0.43
N MET A 232 7.30 -6.31 0.57
CA MET A 232 7.45 -7.52 -0.23
C MET A 232 7.22 -8.73 0.66
N ASP A 233 6.15 -9.49 0.39
CA ASP A 233 5.87 -10.77 1.03
C ASP A 233 6.59 -11.90 0.29
N LEU A 234 7.66 -12.39 0.88
CA LEU A 234 8.52 -13.46 0.38
C LEU A 234 8.22 -14.81 1.06
N SER A 235 7.01 -15.01 1.56
CA SER A 235 6.62 -16.23 2.27
C SER A 235 6.86 -17.49 1.43
N THR A 236 7.51 -18.48 2.05
CA THR A 236 7.81 -19.80 1.49
C THR A 236 7.36 -20.95 2.40
N GLY A 237 6.78 -20.63 3.56
CA GLY A 237 6.27 -21.60 4.53
C GLY A 237 4.89 -22.12 4.18
N GLU A 238 4.14 -22.52 5.19
CA GLU A 238 2.75 -22.99 5.06
C GLU A 238 1.76 -21.82 5.19
N ASN A 239 0.55 -22.03 4.66
CA ASN A 239 -0.56 -21.08 4.76
C ASN A 239 -0.24 -19.69 4.20
N ILE A 240 0.52 -19.65 3.10
CA ILE A 240 0.89 -18.39 2.41
C ILE A 240 -0.37 -17.58 2.07
N HIS A 241 -1.43 -18.25 1.66
CA HIS A 241 -2.70 -17.62 1.29
C HIS A 241 -3.32 -16.82 2.44
N GLU A 242 -3.50 -17.44 3.61
CA GLU A 242 -4.11 -16.82 4.78
C GLU A 242 -3.20 -15.74 5.36
N THR A 243 -1.91 -16.03 5.45
CA THR A 243 -0.90 -15.07 5.92
C THR A 243 -0.94 -13.78 5.08
N ARG A 244 -0.97 -13.92 3.78
CA ARG A 244 -1.03 -12.79 2.84
C ARG A 244 -2.32 -12.00 2.99
N GLU A 245 -3.48 -12.66 3.16
CA GLU A 245 -4.75 -11.95 3.40
C GLU A 245 -4.67 -11.05 4.63
N TRP A 246 -4.18 -11.57 5.74
CA TRP A 246 -3.99 -10.79 6.96
C TRP A 246 -3.03 -9.60 6.76
N ILE A 247 -1.92 -9.83 6.06
CA ILE A 247 -0.95 -8.75 5.77
C ILE A 247 -1.64 -7.65 4.96
N ILE A 248 -2.30 -7.99 3.87
CA ILE A 248 -2.84 -7.02 2.93
C ILE A 248 -3.98 -6.21 3.54
N ARG A 249 -4.90 -6.86 4.26
CA ARG A 249 -6.00 -6.15 4.94
C ARG A 249 -5.50 -5.21 6.03
N ASN A 250 -4.27 -5.37 6.51
CA ASN A 250 -3.64 -4.56 7.55
C ASN A 250 -2.45 -3.72 7.05
N CYS A 251 -2.22 -3.62 5.77
CA CYS A 251 -1.08 -2.89 5.22
C CYS A 251 -1.54 -1.63 4.45
N PRO A 252 -1.11 -0.43 4.89
CA PRO A 252 -1.46 0.82 4.20
C PRO A 252 -0.55 1.14 3.01
N VAL A 253 0.43 0.29 2.70
CA VAL A 253 1.34 0.45 1.56
C VAL A 253 1.16 -0.68 0.55
N PRO A 254 1.51 -0.51 -0.72
CA PRO A 254 1.45 -1.58 -1.71
C PRO A 254 2.26 -2.81 -1.29
N VAL A 255 1.66 -3.99 -1.48
CA VAL A 255 2.28 -5.29 -1.13
C VAL A 255 2.63 -6.04 -2.41
N GLY A 256 3.91 -6.27 -2.64
CA GLY A 256 4.40 -7.17 -3.69
C GLY A 256 4.50 -8.61 -3.20
N THR A 257 4.41 -9.55 -4.12
CA THR A 257 4.51 -10.99 -3.82
C THR A 257 5.34 -11.73 -4.85
N VAL A 258 5.71 -12.97 -4.53
CA VAL A 258 6.40 -13.88 -5.47
C VAL A 258 5.48 -15.07 -5.80
N PRO A 259 4.67 -14.98 -6.87
CA PRO A 259 3.65 -15.99 -7.17
C PRO A 259 4.18 -17.41 -7.32
N ILE A 260 5.43 -17.58 -7.80
CA ILE A 260 6.04 -18.90 -7.96
C ILE A 260 6.20 -19.63 -6.62
N TYR A 261 6.43 -18.95 -5.51
CA TYR A 261 6.55 -19.58 -4.19
C TYR A 261 5.21 -20.18 -3.77
N GLN A 262 4.11 -19.48 -3.97
CA GLN A 262 2.78 -20.01 -3.70
C GLN A 262 2.38 -21.13 -4.68
N ALA A 263 2.81 -21.06 -5.94
CA ALA A 263 2.59 -22.14 -6.89
C ALA A 263 3.34 -23.42 -6.47
N LEU A 264 4.55 -23.27 -5.92
CA LEU A 264 5.32 -24.41 -5.37
C LEU A 264 4.70 -24.97 -4.09
N GLU A 265 4.11 -24.14 -3.22
CA GLU A 265 3.33 -24.61 -2.06
C GLU A 265 2.21 -25.54 -2.49
N LYS A 266 1.47 -25.20 -3.57
CA LYS A 266 0.35 -26.00 -4.10
C LYS A 266 0.77 -27.40 -4.54
N VAL A 267 2.02 -27.59 -4.93
CA VAL A 267 2.58 -28.89 -5.35
C VAL A 267 3.53 -29.49 -4.30
N ASN A 268 3.42 -29.06 -3.04
CA ASN A 268 4.26 -29.53 -1.93
C ASN A 268 5.78 -29.43 -2.21
N GLY A 269 6.21 -28.39 -2.91
CA GLY A 269 7.61 -28.13 -3.27
C GLY A 269 8.17 -28.99 -4.42
N LYS A 270 7.36 -29.82 -5.07
CA LYS A 270 7.78 -30.67 -6.20
C LYS A 270 7.74 -29.88 -7.50
N VAL A 271 8.90 -29.41 -7.94
CA VAL A 271 9.02 -28.57 -9.15
C VAL A 271 8.52 -29.30 -10.41
N GLU A 272 8.70 -30.61 -10.47
CA GLU A 272 8.23 -31.49 -11.58
C GLU A 272 6.71 -31.55 -11.72
N ASP A 273 5.97 -31.25 -10.64
CA ASP A 273 4.50 -31.24 -10.64
C ASP A 273 3.93 -29.86 -10.99
N LEU A 274 4.79 -28.84 -11.16
CA LEU A 274 4.37 -27.49 -11.49
C LEU A 274 3.96 -27.37 -12.96
N THR A 275 2.68 -27.05 -13.19
CA THR A 275 2.12 -26.85 -14.54
C THR A 275 1.76 -25.38 -14.77
N TRP A 276 1.53 -25.03 -16.05
CA TRP A 276 1.02 -23.71 -16.41
C TRP A 276 -0.34 -23.42 -15.78
N GLU A 277 -1.22 -24.40 -15.69
CA GLU A 277 -2.56 -24.27 -15.10
C GLU A 277 -2.49 -23.88 -13.63
N ILE A 278 -1.61 -24.55 -12.86
CA ILE A 278 -1.37 -24.22 -11.44
C ILE A 278 -0.82 -22.83 -11.30
N TYR A 279 0.15 -22.45 -12.13
CA TYR A 279 0.74 -21.12 -12.10
C TYR A 279 -0.27 -20.05 -12.50
N ARG A 280 -1.04 -20.28 -13.57
CA ARG A 280 -2.12 -19.40 -14.01
C ARG A 280 -3.16 -19.18 -12.92
N ASP A 281 -3.64 -20.25 -12.25
CA ASP A 281 -4.59 -20.12 -11.13
C ASP A 281 -3.99 -19.32 -9.96
N THR A 282 -2.69 -19.45 -9.73
CA THR A 282 -1.97 -18.63 -8.73
C THR A 282 -1.97 -17.17 -9.11
N LEU A 283 -1.75 -16.81 -10.37
CA LEU A 283 -1.81 -15.42 -10.84
C LEU A 283 -3.22 -14.86 -10.72
N ILE A 284 -4.25 -15.61 -11.12
CA ILE A 284 -5.66 -15.20 -10.95
C ILE A 284 -5.94 -14.93 -9.47
N ARG A 285 -5.51 -15.80 -8.57
CA ARG A 285 -5.70 -15.61 -7.14
C ARG A 285 -4.94 -14.39 -6.60
N SER A 286 -3.76 -14.13 -7.10
CA SER A 286 -2.99 -12.93 -6.72
C SER A 286 -3.72 -11.65 -7.10
N GLU A 287 -4.30 -11.58 -8.29
CA GLU A 287 -5.10 -10.42 -8.74
C GLU A 287 -6.39 -10.24 -7.92
N GLU A 288 -7.10 -11.33 -7.64
CA GLU A 288 -8.31 -11.30 -6.80
C GLU A 288 -8.01 -10.92 -5.35
N HIS A 289 -6.81 -11.23 -4.90
CA HIS A 289 -6.45 -11.12 -3.51
C HIS A 289 -5.79 -9.81 -3.21
N THR A 290 -4.98 -9.25 -4.19
CA THR A 290 -4.40 -8.00 -3.72
C THR A 290 -2.93 -7.77 -3.91
N SER A 291 -2.20 -8.63 -4.54
CA SER A 291 -0.80 -8.30 -4.75
C SER A 291 -0.62 -7.43 -5.99
N GLU A 292 0.25 -6.46 -5.88
CA GLU A 292 0.78 -5.81 -7.06
C GLU A 292 1.72 -6.82 -7.75
N LEU A 293 1.34 -7.27 -8.94
CA LEU A 293 2.25 -8.05 -9.77
C LEU A 293 3.34 -7.13 -10.31
N GLN A 294 4.56 -7.43 -10.00
CA GLN A 294 5.75 -6.74 -10.53
C GLN A 294 6.29 -7.48 -11.75
#